data_f21ebed3933931ee970bdcf8901922a3
#
_entry.id   f21ebed3933931ee970bdcf8901922a3
#
_cell.length_a   1.000
_cell.length_b   1.000
_cell.length_c   1.000
_cell.angle_alpha   90.00
_cell.angle_beta   90.00
_cell.angle_gamma   90.00
#
_symmetry.space_group_name_H-M   'P 1'
#
loop_
_entity.id
_entity.type
_entity.pdbx_description
1 polymer ?
#
loop_
_entity_poly.entity_id
_entity_poly.type
_entity_poly.pdbx_seq_one_letter_code
_entity_poly.pdbx_strand_id
1 'polypeptide(L)'
;LAEAQARMQAVVRQNLPRTSAVLKFVEGYPAMSPSPANYALLAQLDQASRDLGLGEITAFDPRGRGAGDIAFVSPPLPGLDGLGLDGPGQHTVNESSDLRRAPELVKRVAVLIYRLTR
;
A
#
# COMPACT_ATOMS: atom_id res chain seq x y z
N LEU A 1 7.29 0.38 -14.38
CA LEU A 1 7.08 -1.05 -14.61
C LEU A 1 7.53 -1.45 -16.02
N ALA A 2 7.03 -0.84 -17.09
CA ALA A 2 7.36 -1.18 -18.47
C ALA A 2 8.88 -1.18 -18.77
N GLU A 3 9.63 -0.22 -18.27
CA GLU A 3 11.10 -0.19 -18.42
C GLU A 3 11.78 -1.39 -17.75
N ALA A 4 11.34 -1.76 -16.54
CA ALA A 4 11.88 -2.94 -15.84
C ALA A 4 11.59 -4.22 -16.62
N GLN A 5 10.37 -4.37 -17.15
CA GLN A 5 10.00 -5.50 -18.00
C GLN A 5 10.84 -5.57 -19.28
N ALA A 6 11.08 -4.43 -19.94
CA ALA A 6 11.92 -4.37 -21.12
C ALA A 6 13.37 -4.80 -20.82
N ARG A 7 13.93 -4.34 -19.70
CA ARG A 7 15.28 -4.76 -19.24
C ARG A 7 15.35 -6.25 -18.96
N MET A 8 14.34 -6.81 -18.26
CA MET A 8 14.28 -8.25 -17.99
C MET A 8 14.21 -9.06 -19.28
N GLN A 9 13.39 -8.64 -20.25
CA GLN A 9 13.33 -9.29 -21.57
C GLN A 9 14.64 -9.22 -22.32
N ALA A 10 15.36 -8.10 -22.25
CA ALA A 10 16.67 -7.95 -22.89
C ALA A 10 17.70 -8.93 -22.29
N VAL A 11 17.70 -9.10 -20.95
CA VAL A 11 18.58 -10.07 -20.27
C VAL A 11 18.25 -11.50 -20.69
N VAL A 12 16.96 -11.86 -20.72
CA VAL A 12 16.52 -13.22 -21.09
C VAL A 12 16.86 -13.59 -22.55
N ARG A 13 16.99 -12.59 -23.44
CA ARG A 13 17.43 -12.84 -24.84
C ARG A 13 18.93 -13.14 -24.96
N GLN A 14 19.71 -12.90 -23.91
CA GLN A 14 21.16 -13.18 -23.89
C GLN A 14 21.40 -14.62 -23.41
N ASN A 15 21.06 -15.58 -24.25
CA ASN A 15 21.21 -17.00 -23.91
C ASN A 15 22.63 -17.49 -24.13
N LEU A 16 23.06 -18.46 -23.31
CA LEU A 16 24.25 -19.21 -23.56
C LEU A 16 24.08 -20.11 -24.81
N PRO A 17 25.16 -20.48 -25.50
CA PRO A 17 25.07 -21.40 -26.63
C PRO A 17 24.28 -22.66 -26.29
N ARG A 18 23.35 -23.05 -27.15
CA ARG A 18 22.47 -24.21 -26.99
C ARG A 18 21.52 -24.18 -25.80
N THR A 19 21.23 -22.97 -25.23
CA THR A 19 20.21 -22.79 -24.23
C THR A 19 19.14 -21.82 -24.74
N SER A 20 17.97 -21.87 -24.14
CA SER A 20 16.89 -20.88 -24.36
C SER A 20 16.21 -20.58 -23.04
N ALA A 21 15.67 -19.38 -22.93
CA ALA A 21 14.85 -18.97 -21.78
C ALA A 21 13.60 -18.26 -22.29
N VAL A 22 12.49 -18.45 -21.60
CA VAL A 22 11.23 -17.77 -21.87
C VAL A 22 10.81 -16.99 -20.63
N LEU A 23 10.53 -15.70 -20.78
CA LEU A 23 10.01 -14.85 -19.71
C LEU A 23 8.55 -14.54 -20.01
N LYS A 24 7.67 -14.87 -19.06
CA LYS A 24 6.26 -14.54 -19.09
C LYS A 24 5.96 -13.62 -17.93
N PHE A 25 5.39 -12.45 -18.21
CA PHE A 25 4.80 -11.58 -17.19
C PHE A 25 3.34 -11.97 -16.98
N VAL A 26 2.97 -12.08 -15.72
CA VAL A 26 1.58 -12.28 -15.31
C VAL A 26 1.16 -11.01 -14.56
N GLU A 27 0.08 -10.38 -15.01
CA GLU A 27 -0.46 -9.23 -14.31
C GLU A 27 -1.03 -9.67 -12.96
N GLY A 28 -0.70 -8.92 -11.93
CA GLY A 28 -1.19 -9.09 -10.57
C GLY A 28 -1.79 -7.79 -10.06
N TYR A 29 -1.58 -7.49 -8.79
CA TYR A 29 -2.02 -6.22 -8.22
C TYR A 29 -1.28 -5.04 -8.85
N PRO A 30 -1.98 -4.00 -9.30
CA PRO A 30 -1.35 -2.78 -9.78
C PRO A 30 -0.60 -2.08 -8.65
N ALA A 31 0.43 -1.32 -9.01
CA ALA A 31 1.13 -0.50 -8.03
C ALA A 31 0.32 0.77 -7.74
N MET A 32 0.06 1.04 -6.47
CA MET A 32 -0.50 2.32 -6.02
C MET A 32 0.63 3.34 -5.89
N SER A 33 0.79 4.19 -6.90
CA SER A 33 1.79 5.25 -6.85
C SER A 33 1.36 6.37 -5.89
N PRO A 34 2.28 6.93 -5.09
CA PRO A 34 2.00 8.12 -4.29
C PRO A 34 1.55 9.28 -5.19
N SER A 35 0.50 9.99 -4.79
CA SER A 35 0.01 11.16 -5.50
C SER A 35 -0.19 12.33 -4.52
N PRO A 36 -0.19 13.59 -4.99
CA PRO A 36 -0.53 14.73 -4.14
C PRO A 36 -1.90 14.59 -3.47
N ALA A 37 -2.88 13.99 -4.14
CA ALA A 37 -4.21 13.76 -3.59
C ALA A 37 -4.21 12.71 -2.47
N ASN A 38 -3.39 11.64 -2.60
CA ASN A 38 -3.21 10.66 -1.52
C ASN A 38 -2.55 11.30 -0.29
N TYR A 39 -1.54 12.15 -0.49
CA TYR A 39 -0.92 12.89 0.62
C TYR A 39 -1.86 13.89 1.28
N ALA A 40 -2.72 14.56 0.51
CA ALA A 40 -3.75 15.44 1.07
C ALA A 40 -4.76 14.67 1.94
N LEU A 41 -5.16 13.48 1.51
CA LEU A 41 -6.03 12.60 2.29
C LEU A 41 -5.31 12.06 3.55
N LEU A 42 -4.03 11.71 3.43
CA LEU A 42 -3.20 11.32 4.58
C LEU A 42 -3.09 12.44 5.62
N ALA A 43 -2.91 13.69 5.18
CA ALA A 43 -2.87 14.84 6.09
C ALA A 43 -4.17 15.02 6.89
N GLN A 44 -5.32 14.71 6.28
CA GLN A 44 -6.61 14.73 7.00
C GLN A 44 -6.71 13.58 8.03
N LEU A 45 -6.18 12.41 7.70
CA LEU A 45 -6.11 11.28 8.64
C LEU A 45 -5.16 11.61 9.80
N ASP A 46 -4.00 12.20 9.52
CA ASP A 46 -3.04 12.64 10.55
C ASP A 46 -3.68 13.68 11.48
N GLN A 47 -4.37 14.66 10.94
CA GLN A 47 -5.10 15.64 11.76
C GLN A 47 -6.17 14.98 12.64
N ALA A 48 -6.95 14.03 12.10
CA ALA A 48 -7.92 13.27 12.87
C ALA A 48 -7.26 12.48 14.01
N SER A 49 -6.09 11.88 13.74
CA SER A 49 -5.31 11.15 14.74
C SER A 49 -4.81 12.06 15.87
N ARG A 50 -4.25 13.22 15.54
CA ARG A 50 -3.76 14.21 16.51
C ARG A 50 -4.88 14.76 17.37
N ASP A 51 -6.03 15.09 16.80
CA ASP A 51 -7.19 15.60 17.52
C ASP A 51 -7.77 14.58 18.51
N LEU A 52 -7.58 13.30 18.24
CA LEU A 52 -7.94 12.20 19.15
C LEU A 52 -6.85 11.87 20.19
N GLY A 53 -5.70 12.56 20.15
CA GLY A 53 -4.55 12.26 21.02
C GLY A 53 -3.83 10.96 20.69
N LEU A 54 -4.02 10.43 19.47
CA LEU A 54 -3.44 9.14 19.03
C LEU A 54 -2.07 9.30 18.34
N GLY A 55 -1.54 10.52 18.27
CA GLY A 55 -0.24 10.82 17.69
C GLY A 55 -0.25 11.00 16.18
N GLU A 56 0.94 11.16 15.63
CA GLU A 56 1.19 11.43 14.22
C GLU A 56 1.02 10.19 13.34
N ILE A 57 0.50 10.42 12.14
CA ILE A 57 0.44 9.42 11.06
C ILE A 57 1.29 9.90 9.89
N THR A 58 2.24 9.09 9.47
CA THR A 58 3.10 9.36 8.33
C THR A 58 2.93 8.32 7.22
N ALA A 59 3.35 8.68 6.02
CA ALA A 59 3.36 7.74 4.90
C ALA A 59 4.42 6.65 5.13
N PHE A 60 4.05 5.41 4.87
CA PHE A 60 5.00 4.30 4.85
C PHE A 60 5.81 4.33 3.55
N ASP A 61 7.11 3.99 3.62
CA ASP A 61 7.97 3.96 2.43
C ASP A 61 7.41 2.97 1.39
N PRO A 62 7.13 3.43 0.15
CA PRO A 62 6.62 2.56 -0.90
C PRO A 62 7.47 1.31 -1.18
N ARG A 63 8.78 1.35 -0.90
CA ARG A 63 9.69 0.22 -1.09
C ARG A 63 9.51 -0.89 -0.06
N GLY A 64 8.94 -0.58 1.09
CA GLY A 64 8.73 -1.51 2.19
C GLY A 64 7.31 -2.08 2.28
N ARG A 65 6.39 -1.67 1.39
CA ARG A 65 4.99 -2.08 1.43
C ARG A 65 4.65 -3.09 0.34
N GLY A 66 3.64 -3.91 0.61
CA GLY A 66 3.01 -4.79 -0.36
C GLY A 66 1.99 -4.06 -1.25
N ALA A 67 1.23 -4.83 -2.02
CA ALA A 67 0.07 -4.37 -2.77
C ALA A 67 -1.20 -4.58 -1.94
N GLY A 68 -2.21 -3.73 -2.16
CA GLY A 68 -3.52 -3.84 -1.53
C GLY A 68 -4.64 -3.58 -2.54
N ASP A 69 -5.86 -3.96 -2.21
CA ASP A 69 -7.04 -3.84 -3.08
C ASP A 69 -7.34 -2.40 -3.49
N ILE A 70 -6.94 -1.42 -2.67
CA ILE A 70 -7.05 0.01 -2.99
C ILE A 70 -6.35 0.38 -4.30
N ALA A 71 -5.33 -0.38 -4.70
CA ALA A 71 -4.59 -0.13 -5.93
C ALA A 71 -5.44 -0.24 -7.20
N PHE A 72 -6.55 -0.98 -7.17
CA PHE A 72 -7.49 -1.11 -8.29
C PHE A 72 -8.39 0.13 -8.49
N VAL A 73 -8.58 0.93 -7.45
CA VAL A 73 -9.43 2.12 -7.48
C VAL A 73 -8.64 3.43 -7.36
N SER A 74 -7.38 3.37 -6.98
CA SER A 74 -6.55 4.53 -6.70
C SER A 74 -6.20 5.42 -7.89
N PRO A 75 -6.05 4.97 -9.16
CA PRO A 75 -5.86 5.93 -10.26
C PRO A 75 -7.17 6.51 -10.68
N PRO A 76 -8.21 6.79 -10.42
CA PRO A 76 -9.10 7.93 -10.50
C PRO A 76 -9.41 8.58 -9.16
N LEU A 77 -9.23 7.86 -8.05
CA LEU A 77 -9.62 8.34 -6.73
C LEU A 77 -8.42 8.34 -5.77
N PRO A 78 -8.27 9.36 -4.92
CA PRO A 78 -7.31 9.29 -3.83
C PRO A 78 -7.72 8.21 -2.83
N GLY A 79 -6.73 7.48 -2.31
CA GLY A 79 -6.97 6.40 -1.37
C GLY A 79 -5.85 6.25 -0.35
N LEU A 80 -6.19 5.65 0.78
CA LEU A 80 -5.26 5.23 1.83
C LEU A 80 -5.43 3.73 2.07
N ASP A 81 -4.33 3.08 2.36
CA ASP A 81 -4.27 1.69 2.78
C ASP A 81 -3.61 1.57 4.16
N GLY A 82 -3.64 0.38 4.76
CA GLY A 82 -3.01 0.15 6.05
C GLY A 82 -3.73 0.81 7.24
N LEU A 83 -5.03 1.00 7.17
CA LEU A 83 -5.83 1.64 8.22
C LEU A 83 -6.28 0.67 9.33
N GLY A 84 -6.06 -0.62 9.13
CA GLY A 84 -6.43 -1.69 10.06
C GLY A 84 -5.36 -2.02 11.08
N LEU A 85 -5.57 -3.14 11.76
CA LEU A 85 -4.60 -3.70 12.69
C LEU A 85 -3.36 -4.20 11.93
N ASP A 86 -2.22 -3.96 12.53
CA ASP A 86 -0.93 -4.50 12.12
C ASP A 86 -0.34 -5.38 13.23
N GLY A 87 0.70 -6.11 12.93
CA GLY A 87 1.41 -6.92 13.91
C GLY A 87 2.55 -7.73 13.29
N PRO A 88 3.31 -8.44 14.11
CA PRO A 88 4.41 -9.26 13.63
C PRO A 88 3.92 -10.50 12.89
N GLY A 89 4.80 -11.03 12.06
CA GLY A 89 4.57 -12.32 11.37
C GLY A 89 3.58 -12.27 10.22
N GLN A 90 3.31 -11.11 9.64
CA GLN A 90 2.41 -10.96 8.49
C GLN A 90 2.72 -11.99 7.39
N HIS A 91 1.65 -12.60 6.85
CA HIS A 91 1.72 -13.64 5.82
C HIS A 91 2.43 -14.95 6.27
N THR A 92 2.49 -15.21 7.57
CA THR A 92 3.03 -16.45 8.13
C THR A 92 2.05 -17.11 9.11
N VAL A 93 2.34 -18.36 9.50
CA VAL A 93 1.56 -19.08 10.51
C VAL A 93 1.66 -18.48 11.93
N ASN A 94 2.59 -17.54 12.13
CA ASN A 94 2.80 -16.83 13.40
C ASN A 94 2.23 -15.40 13.36
N GLU A 95 1.39 -15.09 12.38
CA GLU A 95 0.78 -13.77 12.29
C GLU A 95 -0.09 -13.48 13.51
N SER A 96 0.08 -12.31 14.07
CA SER A 96 -0.67 -11.87 15.26
C SER A 96 -0.91 -10.37 15.25
N SER A 97 -1.96 -9.91 15.93
CA SER A 97 -2.30 -8.49 16.04
C SER A 97 -2.79 -8.16 17.45
N ASP A 98 -2.50 -6.95 17.91
CA ASP A 98 -2.96 -6.46 19.19
C ASP A 98 -4.37 -5.85 19.08
N LEU A 99 -5.38 -6.63 19.43
CA LEU A 99 -6.78 -6.19 19.37
C LEU A 99 -7.12 -5.02 20.30
N ARG A 100 -6.29 -4.72 21.30
CA ARG A 100 -6.49 -3.55 22.19
C ARG A 100 -6.38 -2.23 21.43
N ARG A 101 -5.69 -2.22 20.28
CA ARG A 101 -5.56 -1.05 19.40
C ARG A 101 -6.77 -0.84 18.49
N ALA A 102 -7.63 -1.84 18.33
CA ALA A 102 -8.77 -1.77 17.40
C ALA A 102 -9.69 -0.55 17.66
N PRO A 103 -10.08 -0.21 18.91
CA PRO A 103 -10.94 0.96 19.16
C PRO A 103 -10.32 2.29 18.70
N GLU A 104 -9.01 2.46 18.83
CA GLU A 104 -8.30 3.67 18.40
C GLU A 104 -8.31 3.80 16.88
N LEU A 105 -8.02 2.72 16.18
CA LEU A 105 -8.02 2.69 14.71
C LEU A 105 -9.41 2.96 14.14
N VAL A 106 -10.45 2.34 14.72
CA VAL A 106 -11.84 2.57 14.34
C VAL A 106 -12.25 4.02 14.55
N LYS A 107 -11.94 4.61 15.71
CA LYS A 107 -12.25 6.03 16.00
C LYS A 107 -11.57 6.97 15.00
N ARG A 108 -10.31 6.74 14.68
CA ARG A 108 -9.54 7.54 13.72
C ARG A 108 -10.19 7.54 12.35
N VAL A 109 -10.53 6.38 11.84
CA VAL A 109 -11.16 6.24 10.52
C VAL A 109 -12.59 6.80 10.54
N ALA A 110 -13.36 6.59 11.60
CA ALA A 110 -14.70 7.15 11.73
C ALA A 110 -14.69 8.70 11.72
N VAL A 111 -13.74 9.33 12.41
CA VAL A 111 -13.58 10.79 12.39
C VAL A 111 -13.18 11.28 10.99
N LEU A 112 -12.28 10.58 10.30
CA LEU A 112 -11.92 10.91 8.92
C LEU A 112 -13.16 10.85 8.01
N ILE A 113 -13.91 9.75 8.02
CA ILE A 113 -15.13 9.59 7.20
C ILE A 113 -16.14 10.71 7.51
N TYR A 114 -16.36 10.98 8.78
CA TYR A 114 -17.27 12.06 9.19
C TYR A 114 -16.86 13.41 8.60
N ARG A 115 -15.57 13.75 8.62
CA ARG A 115 -15.05 15.02 8.08
C ARG A 115 -15.12 15.10 6.56
N LEU A 116 -14.95 13.97 5.87
CA LEU A 116 -15.03 13.92 4.40
C LEU A 116 -16.45 13.99 3.85
N THR A 117 -17.46 13.76 4.69
CA THR A 117 -18.86 13.70 4.28
C THR A 117 -19.70 14.89 4.74
N ARG A 118 -19.07 15.99 5.24
CA ARG A 118 -19.75 17.17 5.76
C ARG A 118 -19.50 18.42 4.94
#